data_85026c2aeb4cbe9a163fbd5660c51573
#
_entry.id   85026c2aeb4cbe9a163fbd5660c51573
#
_cell.length_a   1.000
_cell.length_b   1.000
_cell.length_c   1.000
_cell.angle_alpha   90.00
_cell.angle_beta   90.00
_cell.angle_gamma   90.00
#
_symmetry.space_group_name_H-M   'P 1'
#
loop_
_entity.id
_entity.type
_entity.pdbx_description
1 polymer ?
#
loop_
_entity_poly.entity_id
_entity_poly.type
_entity_poly.pdbx_seq_one_letter_code
_entity_poly.pdbx_strand_id
1 'polypeptide(L)'
;MYTIQDKLSADVKDYAHYKKMMNEMGERIDREARELLSELRNVKGWECMIKECEEHYAKYPDKFFDWCSVTHTDDAVQFVKGYSDDGEYEVLEISFRKSLKDQVRDRMDYLAEQHEKEATEERESDLILLERLRGKYGV
;
A
#
# COMPACT_ATOMS: atom_id res chain seq x y z
N MET A 1 54.09 -7.69 -10.80
CA MET A 1 53.85 -6.50 -9.95
C MET A 1 52.38 -6.11 -10.07
N TYR A 2 51.67 -5.96 -8.94
CA TYR A 2 50.28 -5.56 -8.88
C TYR A 2 50.14 -4.06 -9.10
N THR A 3 49.45 -3.62 -10.15
CA THR A 3 49.32 -2.21 -10.52
C THR A 3 47.97 -1.64 -10.09
N ILE A 4 47.83 -0.32 -10.12
CA ILE A 4 46.55 0.37 -9.89
C ILE A 4 45.52 -0.11 -10.93
N GLN A 5 45.93 -0.34 -12.16
CA GLN A 5 45.09 -0.85 -13.23
C GLN A 5 44.53 -2.24 -12.90
N ASP A 6 45.37 -3.13 -12.34
CA ASP A 6 44.96 -4.48 -11.94
C ASP A 6 43.92 -4.40 -10.80
N LYS A 7 44.15 -3.53 -9.84
CA LYS A 7 43.21 -3.29 -8.73
C LYS A 7 41.88 -2.77 -9.23
N LEU A 8 41.90 -1.77 -10.10
CA LEU A 8 40.68 -1.20 -10.68
C LEU A 8 39.89 -2.24 -11.46
N SER A 9 40.58 -3.07 -12.25
CA SER A 9 39.93 -4.17 -12.99
C SER A 9 39.26 -5.18 -12.07
N ALA A 10 39.90 -5.54 -10.96
CA ALA A 10 39.35 -6.45 -9.97
C ALA A 10 38.10 -5.83 -9.30
N ASP A 11 38.18 -4.55 -8.90
CA ASP A 11 37.07 -3.84 -8.26
C ASP A 11 35.85 -3.71 -9.20
N VAL A 12 36.11 -3.46 -10.50
CA VAL A 12 35.02 -3.40 -11.51
C VAL A 12 34.32 -4.75 -11.66
N LYS A 13 35.11 -5.85 -11.67
CA LYS A 13 34.53 -7.19 -11.73
C LYS A 13 33.73 -7.54 -10.50
N ASP A 14 34.21 -7.18 -9.32
CA ASP A 14 33.52 -7.39 -8.06
C ASP A 14 32.21 -6.59 -8.03
N TYR A 15 32.24 -5.34 -8.44
CA TYR A 15 31.05 -4.50 -8.52
C TYR A 15 29.99 -5.11 -9.46
N ALA A 16 30.41 -5.58 -10.63
CA ALA A 16 29.50 -6.22 -11.58
C ALA A 16 28.87 -7.48 -11.00
N HIS A 17 29.66 -8.27 -10.26
CA HIS A 17 29.17 -9.47 -9.56
C HIS A 17 28.13 -9.12 -8.49
N TYR A 18 28.42 -8.15 -7.62
CA TYR A 18 27.49 -7.71 -6.58
C TYR A 18 26.20 -7.11 -7.16
N LYS A 19 26.33 -6.34 -8.22
CA LYS A 19 25.17 -5.78 -8.91
C LYS A 19 24.25 -6.87 -9.47
N LYS A 20 24.83 -7.91 -10.07
CA LYS A 20 24.09 -9.06 -10.56
C LYS A 20 23.37 -9.80 -9.42
N MET A 21 24.06 -10.04 -8.31
CA MET A 21 23.47 -10.66 -7.13
C MET A 21 22.32 -9.83 -6.56
N MET A 22 22.46 -8.51 -6.48
CA MET A 22 21.43 -7.61 -6.01
C MET A 22 20.20 -7.63 -6.92
N ASN A 23 20.39 -7.67 -8.23
CA ASN A 23 19.29 -7.76 -9.19
C ASN A 23 18.53 -9.08 -9.04
N GLU A 24 19.24 -10.20 -8.90
CA GLU A 24 18.63 -11.52 -8.68
C GLU A 24 17.86 -11.57 -7.37
N MET A 25 18.41 -10.97 -6.32
CA MET A 25 17.73 -10.86 -5.02
C MET A 25 16.47 -10.00 -5.12
N GLY A 26 16.54 -8.88 -5.82
CA GLY A 26 15.40 -7.99 -6.05
C GLY A 26 14.28 -8.70 -6.80
N GLU A 27 14.58 -9.48 -7.82
CA GLU A 27 13.63 -10.29 -8.56
C GLU A 27 12.97 -11.35 -7.68
N ARG A 28 13.76 -11.97 -6.79
CA ARG A 28 13.27 -12.95 -5.84
C ARG A 28 12.29 -12.31 -4.84
N ILE A 29 12.66 -11.16 -4.31
CA ILE A 29 11.80 -10.42 -3.36
C ILE A 29 10.47 -10.05 -4.03
N ASP A 30 10.50 -9.54 -5.24
CA ASP A 30 9.31 -9.21 -6.01
C ASP A 30 8.39 -10.43 -6.19
N ARG A 31 8.96 -11.56 -6.60
CA ARG A 31 8.21 -12.79 -6.80
C ARG A 31 7.60 -13.31 -5.48
N GLU A 32 8.39 -13.37 -4.42
CA GLU A 32 7.94 -13.83 -3.11
C GLU A 32 6.85 -12.91 -2.53
N ALA A 33 7.00 -11.61 -2.72
CA ALA A 33 5.98 -10.65 -2.30
C ALA A 33 4.65 -10.86 -3.04
N ARG A 34 4.69 -11.07 -4.34
CA ARG A 34 3.49 -11.34 -5.14
C ARG A 34 2.83 -12.67 -4.79
N GLU A 35 3.63 -13.69 -4.47
CA GLU A 35 3.11 -14.97 -3.95
C GLU A 35 2.40 -14.76 -2.61
N LEU A 36 3.00 -13.98 -1.72
CA LEU A 36 2.38 -13.63 -0.43
C LEU A 36 1.05 -12.90 -0.63
N LEU A 37 1.00 -11.91 -1.51
CA LEU A 37 -0.23 -11.19 -1.82
C LEU A 37 -1.32 -12.14 -2.34
N SER A 38 -0.95 -13.08 -3.20
CA SER A 38 -1.88 -14.08 -3.72
C SER A 38 -2.44 -14.98 -2.61
N GLU A 39 -1.59 -15.40 -1.68
CA GLU A 39 -2.02 -16.18 -0.52
C GLU A 39 -2.94 -15.38 0.41
N LEU A 40 -2.62 -14.11 0.64
CA LEU A 40 -3.40 -13.24 1.51
C LEU A 40 -4.81 -12.94 0.97
N ARG A 41 -5.04 -13.08 -0.32
CA ARG A 41 -6.38 -12.96 -0.92
C ARG A 41 -7.36 -13.99 -0.37
N ASN A 42 -6.86 -15.10 0.16
CA ASN A 42 -7.66 -16.18 0.74
C ASN A 42 -7.67 -16.16 2.27
N VAL A 43 -7.03 -15.18 2.89
CA VAL A 43 -6.97 -15.03 4.35
C VAL A 43 -8.04 -14.07 4.83
N LYS A 44 -8.84 -14.49 5.80
CA LYS A 44 -9.91 -13.68 6.37
C LYS A 44 -9.38 -12.34 6.92
N GLY A 45 -9.99 -11.26 6.49
CA GLY A 45 -9.59 -9.90 6.84
C GLY A 45 -8.66 -9.29 5.80
N TRP A 46 -7.63 -10.01 5.37
CA TRP A 46 -6.73 -9.55 4.30
C TRP A 46 -7.45 -9.48 2.96
N GLU A 47 -8.33 -10.42 2.66
CA GLU A 47 -9.16 -10.38 1.46
C GLU A 47 -9.93 -9.05 1.35
N CYS A 48 -10.50 -8.59 2.47
CA CYS A 48 -11.23 -7.34 2.52
C CYS A 48 -10.31 -6.13 2.33
N MET A 49 -9.14 -6.14 2.94
CA MET A 49 -8.16 -5.07 2.81
C MET A 49 -7.67 -4.91 1.36
N ILE A 50 -7.34 -6.03 0.74
CA ILE A 50 -6.87 -6.06 -0.65
C ILE A 50 -7.97 -5.58 -1.59
N LYS A 51 -9.19 -6.07 -1.39
CA LYS A 51 -10.36 -5.71 -2.18
C LYS A 51 -10.70 -4.23 -2.05
N GLU A 52 -10.63 -3.68 -0.85
CA GLU A 52 -10.83 -2.25 -0.61
C GLU A 52 -9.86 -1.40 -1.43
N CYS A 53 -8.57 -1.74 -1.42
CA CYS A 53 -7.57 -1.05 -2.21
C CYS A 53 -7.84 -1.19 -3.72
N GLU A 54 -8.27 -2.34 -4.18
CA GLU A 54 -8.57 -2.58 -5.58
C GLU A 54 -9.85 -1.85 -6.02
N GLU A 55 -10.88 -1.83 -5.19
CA GLU A 55 -12.15 -1.17 -5.48
C GLU A 55 -12.04 0.35 -5.58
N HIS A 56 -11.08 0.95 -4.89
CA HIS A 56 -10.83 2.39 -5.03
C HIS A 56 -10.67 2.81 -6.49
N TYR A 57 -10.10 1.94 -7.31
CA TYR A 57 -9.89 2.20 -8.74
C TYR A 57 -10.96 1.59 -9.65
N ALA A 58 -11.92 0.86 -9.12
CA ALA A 58 -12.99 0.23 -9.91
C ALA A 58 -13.88 1.23 -10.64
N LYS A 59 -13.89 2.49 -10.18
CA LYS A 59 -14.55 3.61 -10.86
C LYS A 59 -13.93 4.02 -12.20
N TYR A 60 -12.78 3.44 -12.55
CA TYR A 60 -12.08 3.68 -13.81
C TYR A 60 -12.00 2.38 -14.63
N PRO A 61 -13.12 1.91 -15.23
CA PRO A 61 -13.20 0.59 -15.85
C PRO A 61 -12.31 0.41 -17.09
N ASP A 62 -11.88 1.49 -17.71
CA ASP A 62 -11.02 1.46 -18.90
C ASP A 62 -9.55 1.20 -18.58
N LYS A 63 -9.20 1.15 -17.29
CA LYS A 63 -7.83 0.94 -16.86
C LYS A 63 -7.69 -0.42 -16.19
N PHE A 64 -6.75 -1.20 -16.71
CA PHE A 64 -6.43 -2.52 -16.14
C PHE A 64 -5.72 -2.36 -14.80
N PHE A 65 -6.21 -3.07 -13.78
CA PHE A 65 -5.65 -3.01 -12.45
C PHE A 65 -4.88 -4.27 -12.09
N ASP A 66 -3.57 -4.15 -12.11
CA ASP A 66 -2.69 -5.05 -11.41
C ASP A 66 -1.82 -4.23 -10.46
N TRP A 67 -1.31 -4.85 -9.41
CA TRP A 67 -0.35 -4.19 -8.55
C TRP A 67 0.95 -3.98 -9.31
N CYS A 68 1.23 -2.72 -9.66
CA CYS A 68 2.25 -2.38 -10.64
C CYS A 68 3.67 -2.52 -10.13
N SER A 69 3.91 -2.22 -8.86
CA SER A 69 5.26 -2.26 -8.31
C SER A 69 5.29 -2.77 -6.88
N VAL A 70 6.39 -3.46 -6.57
CA VAL A 70 6.69 -3.93 -5.23
C VAL A 70 7.94 -3.18 -4.78
N THR A 71 7.84 -2.53 -3.63
CA THR A 71 8.96 -1.89 -2.96
C THR A 71 9.13 -2.50 -1.59
N HIS A 72 10.27 -2.35 -0.98
CA HIS A 72 10.52 -2.90 0.34
C HIS A 72 11.47 -2.01 1.14
N THR A 73 11.33 -2.13 2.45
CA THR A 73 12.27 -1.62 3.44
C THR A 73 12.69 -2.79 4.32
N ASP A 74 13.54 -2.55 5.31
CA ASP A 74 13.90 -3.57 6.29
C ASP A 74 12.70 -4.06 7.10
N ASP A 75 11.64 -3.26 7.17
CA ASP A 75 10.50 -3.49 8.06
C ASP A 75 9.21 -3.93 7.36
N ALA A 76 9.12 -3.75 6.05
CA ALA A 76 7.87 -3.96 5.35
C ALA A 76 8.07 -4.19 3.84
N VAL A 77 7.08 -4.82 3.23
CA VAL A 77 6.92 -4.83 1.78
C VAL A 77 5.69 -4.00 1.43
N GLN A 78 5.78 -3.26 0.34
CA GLN A 78 4.71 -2.37 -0.12
C GLN A 78 4.34 -2.69 -1.56
N PHE A 79 3.04 -2.82 -1.79
CA PHE A 79 2.47 -2.95 -3.13
C PHE A 79 1.89 -1.60 -3.51
N VAL A 80 2.42 -1.03 -4.59
CA VAL A 80 2.03 0.30 -5.04
C VAL A 80 1.24 0.19 -6.32
N LYS A 81 0.07 0.82 -6.31
CA LYS A 81 -0.81 0.91 -7.46
C LYS A 81 -1.20 2.37 -7.63
N GLY A 82 -1.06 2.88 -8.83
CA GLY A 82 -1.39 4.27 -9.06
C GLY A 82 -1.21 4.68 -10.51
N TYR A 83 -1.73 5.85 -10.81
CA TYR A 83 -1.59 6.50 -12.10
C TYR A 83 -0.53 7.57 -11.98
N SER A 84 0.51 7.47 -12.80
CA SER A 84 1.58 8.46 -12.83
C SER A 84 1.08 9.85 -13.23
N ASP A 85 -0.01 9.91 -14.00
CA ASP A 85 -0.57 11.14 -14.54
C ASP A 85 -1.36 11.95 -13.50
N ASP A 86 -2.00 11.27 -12.54
CA ASP A 86 -2.87 11.89 -11.55
C ASP A 86 -2.20 12.10 -10.19
N GLY A 87 -1.03 11.51 -9.98
CA GLY A 87 -0.33 11.58 -8.69
C GLY A 87 -1.04 10.85 -7.55
N GLU A 88 -2.09 10.09 -7.84
CA GLU A 88 -2.80 9.28 -6.87
C GLU A 88 -2.21 7.88 -6.80
N TYR A 89 -1.88 7.47 -5.59
CA TYR A 89 -1.32 6.14 -5.33
C TYR A 89 -2.09 5.46 -4.22
N GLU A 90 -2.38 4.18 -4.44
CA GLU A 90 -2.85 3.29 -3.39
C GLU A 90 -1.68 2.42 -2.96
N VAL A 91 -1.44 2.33 -1.67
CA VAL A 91 -0.34 1.55 -1.11
C VAL A 91 -0.90 0.52 -0.13
N LEU A 92 -0.59 -0.73 -0.38
CA LEU A 92 -0.84 -1.82 0.56
C LEU A 92 0.48 -2.22 1.19
N GLU A 93 0.61 -2.00 2.49
CA GLU A 93 1.81 -2.33 3.24
C GLU A 93 1.61 -3.58 4.09
N ILE A 94 2.60 -4.46 4.06
CA ILE A 94 2.65 -5.64 4.93
C ILE A 94 3.90 -5.50 5.79
N SER A 95 3.71 -5.25 7.08
CA SER A 95 4.78 -5.09 8.05
C SER A 95 5.35 -6.45 8.47
N PHE A 96 6.67 -6.52 8.64
CA PHE A 96 7.35 -7.69 9.19
C PHE A 96 7.42 -7.67 10.72
N ARG A 97 7.09 -6.53 11.34
CA ARG A 97 7.16 -6.34 12.80
C ARG A 97 5.90 -6.72 13.54
N LYS A 98 4.77 -6.80 12.83
CA LYS A 98 3.47 -7.18 13.40
C LYS A 98 2.98 -8.46 12.76
N SER A 99 2.23 -9.27 13.52
CA SER A 99 1.58 -10.42 12.96
C SER A 99 0.54 -10.00 11.91
N LEU A 100 0.27 -10.86 10.94
CA LEU A 100 -0.76 -10.61 9.93
C LEU A 100 -2.13 -10.35 10.54
N LYS A 101 -2.43 -11.06 11.62
CA LYS A 101 -3.69 -10.91 12.37
C LYS A 101 -3.80 -9.54 13.04
N ASP A 102 -2.72 -9.05 13.65
CA ASP A 102 -2.70 -7.75 14.30
C ASP A 102 -2.84 -6.61 13.31
N GLN A 103 -2.25 -6.74 12.13
CA GLN A 103 -2.37 -5.75 11.07
C GLN A 103 -3.82 -5.62 10.58
N VAL A 104 -4.54 -6.72 10.44
CA VAL A 104 -5.96 -6.71 10.09
C VAL A 104 -6.79 -6.03 11.17
N ARG A 105 -6.53 -6.37 12.43
CA ARG A 105 -7.24 -5.76 13.57
C ARG A 105 -7.02 -4.26 13.60
N ASP A 106 -5.78 -3.79 13.45
CA ASP A 106 -5.45 -2.37 13.45
C ASP A 106 -6.17 -1.62 12.31
N ARG A 107 -6.25 -2.23 11.14
CA ARG A 107 -6.96 -1.64 9.99
C ARG A 107 -8.46 -1.58 10.24
N MET A 108 -9.06 -2.62 10.82
CA MET A 108 -10.47 -2.64 11.14
C MET A 108 -10.83 -1.60 12.20
N ASP A 109 -9.99 -1.45 13.23
CA ASP A 109 -10.16 -0.42 14.25
C ASP A 109 -10.08 0.99 13.64
N TYR A 110 -9.14 1.23 12.76
CA TYR A 110 -9.01 2.50 12.04
C TYR A 110 -10.26 2.81 11.22
N LEU A 111 -10.78 1.85 10.47
CA LEU A 111 -11.99 2.02 9.66
C LEU A 111 -13.22 2.30 10.52
N ALA A 112 -13.34 1.61 11.66
CA ALA A 112 -14.43 1.85 12.60
C ALA A 112 -14.39 3.28 13.17
N GLU A 113 -13.21 3.78 13.52
CA GLU A 113 -13.03 5.16 13.96
C GLU A 113 -13.43 6.17 12.88
N GLN A 114 -13.03 5.93 11.64
CA GLN A 114 -13.38 6.82 10.52
C GLN A 114 -14.89 6.86 10.28
N HIS A 115 -15.56 5.71 10.32
CA HIS A 115 -17.01 5.64 10.19
C HIS A 115 -17.74 6.37 11.31
N GLU A 116 -17.28 6.22 12.54
CA GLU A 116 -17.86 6.93 13.69
C GLU A 116 -17.67 8.44 13.58
N LYS A 117 -16.48 8.87 13.15
CA LYS A 117 -16.19 10.29 12.93
C LYS A 117 -17.08 10.89 11.85
N GLU A 118 -17.22 10.22 10.71
CA GLU A 118 -18.08 10.65 9.61
C GLU A 118 -19.55 10.73 10.05
N ALA A 119 -20.03 9.73 10.79
CA ALA A 119 -21.38 9.73 11.33
C ALA A 119 -21.64 10.88 12.30
N THR A 120 -20.65 11.22 13.14
CA THR A 120 -20.72 12.34 14.06
C THR A 120 -20.76 13.67 13.31
N GLU A 121 -19.91 13.86 12.32
CA GLU A 121 -19.88 15.07 11.49
C GLU A 121 -21.19 15.25 10.73
N GLU A 122 -21.75 14.18 10.20
CA GLU A 122 -23.04 14.19 9.51
C GLU A 122 -24.18 14.61 10.45
N ARG A 123 -24.23 14.06 11.67
CA ARG A 123 -25.22 14.46 12.69
C ARG A 123 -25.10 15.93 13.07
N GLU A 124 -23.89 16.42 13.26
CA GLU A 124 -23.65 17.83 13.56
C GLU A 124 -24.12 18.73 12.43
N SER A 125 -23.84 18.37 11.18
CA SER A 125 -24.30 19.09 10.00
C SER A 125 -25.81 19.11 9.91
N ASP A 126 -26.45 17.99 10.16
CA ASP A 126 -27.92 17.87 10.16
C ASP A 126 -28.57 18.72 11.25
N LEU A 127 -27.98 18.76 12.45
CA LEU A 127 -28.47 19.60 13.56
C LEU A 127 -28.35 21.08 13.21
N ILE A 128 -27.27 21.52 12.64
CA ILE A 128 -27.07 22.90 12.20
C ILE A 128 -28.13 23.30 11.16
N LEU A 129 -28.37 22.43 10.20
CA LEU A 129 -29.37 22.63 9.17
C LEU A 129 -30.76 22.73 9.76
N LEU A 130 -31.10 21.87 10.72
CA LEU A 130 -32.36 21.85 11.40
C LEU A 130 -32.61 23.16 12.18
N GLU A 131 -31.61 23.64 12.92
CA GLU A 131 -31.70 24.93 13.64
C GLU A 131 -31.88 26.09 12.69
N ARG A 132 -31.20 26.08 11.56
CA ARG A 132 -31.34 27.12 10.54
C ARG A 132 -32.74 27.15 9.95
N LEU A 133 -33.32 25.99 9.68
CA LEU A 133 -34.69 25.86 9.19
C LEU A 133 -35.71 26.31 10.23
N ARG A 134 -35.51 25.99 11.49
CA ARG A 134 -36.35 26.49 12.59
C ARG A 134 -36.34 28.01 12.68
N GLY A 135 -35.18 28.62 12.61
CA GLY A 135 -35.05 30.07 12.61
C GLY A 135 -35.72 30.74 11.42
N LYS A 136 -35.65 30.11 10.23
CA LYS A 136 -36.23 30.62 9.00
C LYS A 136 -37.77 30.53 8.99
N TYR A 137 -38.34 29.45 9.52
CA TYR A 137 -39.80 29.20 9.45
C TYR A 137 -40.53 29.43 10.77
N GLY A 138 -39.85 29.89 11.79
CA GLY A 138 -40.48 30.23 13.08
C GLY A 138 -41.03 29.05 13.87
N VAL A 139 -40.48 27.86 13.64
CA VAL A 139 -40.96 26.61 14.27
C VAL A 139 -40.17 26.23 15.49
#